data_a83cfa79202cbeefd75bcd1e4ef32dad
#
_entry.id   a83cfa79202cbeefd75bcd1e4ef32dad
#
_cell.length_a   1.000
_cell.length_b   1.000
_cell.length_c   1.000
_cell.angle_alpha   90.00
_cell.angle_beta   90.00
_cell.angle_gamma   90.00
#
_symmetry.space_group_name_H-M   'P 1'
#
loop_
_entity.id
_entity.type
_entity.pdbx_description
1 polymer ?
#
loop_
_entity_poly.entity_id
_entity_poly.type
_entity_poly.pdbx_seq_one_letter_code
_entity_poly.pdbx_strand_id
1 'polypeptide(L)'
;MRKYLKVIVIMLSLVGLSCAPTAQRSETPGSNPPGSQLVKFGIVLPVGLTGEWDAGMVESPSVWHDVNRNMYGMVYTGYGSSDSTRRGYKFVTRPQIGLAWSEDLLHWTKDARNPIFTGSGIAGSSDAEGATGPFMWFENGRYYLFYFGLTARGYEKGTKTMNVATSTDLYTWKRYDRNPIIVPAGNGWRRDAIWHPNIVKVGDQYYLFFNASGVVNGLQEEFIGYATSKDLLHWEVDDVNSPLVVGSARPGAWDASGRAGDPSVYRVGNTWYMAWYSWDKKNSADGLAWTTEELFPLGWRTYEHNPVLRIGEPGSYDALHAGKPFIFRANDIHYHFYTAVALDETRQIAVAVWPAMRK
;
A
#
# COMPACT_ATOMS: atom_id res chain seq x y z
N MET A 1 -28.40 25.21 29.84
CA MET A 1 -29.53 24.24 29.89
C MET A 1 -29.11 23.00 29.07
N ARG A 2 -28.73 21.93 29.77
CA ARG A 2 -28.33 20.65 29.17
C ARG A 2 -29.58 19.83 28.83
N LYS A 3 -29.70 19.35 27.60
CA LYS A 3 -30.67 18.34 27.23
C LYS A 3 -29.96 17.00 27.04
N TYR A 4 -30.25 16.06 27.93
CA TYR A 4 -29.86 14.65 27.82
C TYR A 4 -30.79 13.94 26.85
N LEU A 5 -30.22 13.20 25.91
CA LEU A 5 -30.94 12.25 25.06
C LEU A 5 -30.87 10.86 25.70
N LYS A 6 -32.02 10.30 26.03
CA LYS A 6 -32.13 8.95 26.62
C LYS A 6 -32.10 7.91 25.51
N VAL A 7 -31.16 6.95 25.66
CA VAL A 7 -31.11 5.73 24.85
C VAL A 7 -32.07 4.72 25.49
N ILE A 8 -33.04 4.23 24.71
CA ILE A 8 -33.94 3.17 25.09
C ILE A 8 -33.31 1.83 24.69
N VAL A 9 -33.02 0.98 25.68
CA VAL A 9 -32.60 -0.41 25.50
C VAL A 9 -33.89 -1.26 25.50
N ILE A 10 -34.17 -1.95 24.39
CA ILE A 10 -35.21 -2.97 24.32
C ILE A 10 -34.59 -4.34 24.45
N MET A 11 -34.84 -5.00 25.57
CA MET A 11 -34.62 -6.44 25.74
C MET A 11 -35.73 -7.22 25.04
N LEU A 12 -35.38 -8.14 24.17
CA LEU A 12 -36.27 -9.17 23.66
C LEU A 12 -35.74 -10.56 24.02
N SER A 13 -36.67 -11.29 24.65
CA SER A 13 -36.53 -12.60 25.25
C SER A 13 -36.34 -13.73 24.22
N LEU A 14 -35.50 -14.69 24.58
CA LEU A 14 -35.30 -15.97 23.90
C LEU A 14 -36.59 -16.82 23.82
N VAL A 15 -36.89 -17.28 22.62
CA VAL A 15 -37.68 -18.49 22.39
C VAL A 15 -36.80 -19.45 21.57
N GLY A 16 -36.53 -20.60 22.15
CA GLY A 16 -35.77 -21.65 21.50
C GLY A 16 -36.52 -22.31 20.36
N LEU A 17 -35.86 -22.56 19.26
CA LEU A 17 -36.28 -23.45 18.18
C LEU A 17 -35.15 -24.34 17.74
N SER A 18 -35.46 -25.60 17.68
CA SER A 18 -34.73 -26.80 17.27
C SER A 18 -33.83 -26.61 16.05
N CYS A 19 -32.57 -27.08 16.17
CA CYS A 19 -31.62 -27.26 15.07
C CYS A 19 -32.02 -28.42 14.16
N ALA A 20 -32.25 -28.12 12.89
CA ALA A 20 -32.03 -29.04 11.79
C ALA A 20 -30.68 -28.66 11.12
N PRO A 21 -29.86 -29.60 10.63
CA PRO A 21 -28.59 -29.28 9.98
C PRO A 21 -28.89 -28.61 8.63
N THR A 22 -28.67 -27.32 8.56
CA THR A 22 -28.65 -26.59 7.29
C THR A 22 -27.36 -26.96 6.54
N ALA A 23 -27.53 -27.55 5.38
CA ALA A 23 -26.44 -27.73 4.41
C ALA A 23 -25.68 -26.41 4.24
N GLN A 24 -24.37 -26.45 4.44
CA GLN A 24 -23.48 -25.34 4.09
C GLN A 24 -23.67 -25.04 2.60
N ARG A 25 -24.39 -23.97 2.29
CA ARG A 25 -24.29 -23.35 0.98
C ARG A 25 -22.83 -22.96 0.81
N SER A 26 -22.20 -23.47 -0.23
CA SER A 26 -20.97 -22.89 -0.77
C SER A 26 -21.29 -21.41 -1.04
N GLU A 27 -20.81 -20.51 -0.20
CA GLU A 27 -20.88 -19.08 -0.48
C GLU A 27 -20.02 -18.85 -1.72
N THR A 28 -20.68 -18.77 -2.88
CA THR A 28 -20.15 -17.97 -3.99
C THR A 28 -19.81 -16.62 -3.39
N PRO A 29 -18.59 -16.05 -3.65
CA PRO A 29 -18.23 -14.73 -3.17
C PRO A 29 -19.41 -13.81 -3.38
N GLY A 30 -19.91 -13.19 -2.28
CA GLY A 30 -21.12 -12.42 -2.32
C GLY A 30 -21.10 -11.47 -3.51
N SER A 31 -22.22 -11.29 -4.15
CA SER A 31 -22.42 -10.59 -5.43
C SER A 31 -21.88 -9.14 -5.50
N ASN A 32 -21.19 -8.66 -4.46
CA ASN A 32 -20.45 -7.40 -4.42
C ASN A 32 -19.20 -7.57 -3.55
N PRO A 33 -18.01 -7.82 -4.15
CA PRO A 33 -16.77 -7.67 -3.43
C PRO A 33 -16.64 -6.24 -2.90
N PRO A 34 -15.85 -6.01 -1.83
CA PRO A 34 -15.55 -4.66 -1.37
C PRO A 34 -15.07 -3.84 -2.56
N GLY A 35 -15.79 -2.80 -2.97
CA GLY A 35 -15.38 -2.00 -4.12
C GLY A 35 -16.50 -1.46 -4.99
N SER A 36 -17.70 -1.99 -4.90
CA SER A 36 -18.81 -1.54 -5.77
C SER A 36 -19.35 -0.13 -5.44
N GLN A 37 -18.99 0.44 -4.29
CA GLN A 37 -19.42 1.78 -3.85
C GLN A 37 -18.34 2.48 -3.02
N LEU A 38 -17.17 2.68 -3.60
CA LEU A 38 -16.10 3.42 -2.97
C LEU A 38 -16.43 4.92 -2.94
N VAL A 39 -16.44 5.51 -1.74
CA VAL A 39 -16.71 6.94 -1.53
C VAL A 39 -15.39 7.64 -1.19
N LYS A 40 -14.95 8.56 -2.03
CA LYS A 40 -13.78 9.40 -1.78
C LYS A 40 -14.07 10.37 -0.64
N PHE A 41 -13.28 10.29 0.43
CA PHE A 41 -13.37 11.21 1.56
C PHE A 41 -12.59 12.51 1.27
N GLY A 42 -11.38 12.39 0.72
CA GLY A 42 -10.51 13.51 0.37
C GLY A 42 -9.06 13.30 0.80
N ILE A 43 -8.30 14.41 0.77
CA ILE A 43 -6.90 14.42 1.23
C ILE A 43 -6.89 14.29 2.75
N VAL A 44 -6.08 13.36 3.24
CA VAL A 44 -5.88 13.12 4.68
C VAL A 44 -4.47 13.47 5.14
N LEU A 45 -3.49 13.47 4.23
CA LEU A 45 -2.12 13.92 4.51
C LEU A 45 -1.62 14.83 3.37
N PRO A 46 -1.68 16.16 3.56
CA PRO A 46 -1.17 17.10 2.56
C PRO A 46 0.37 17.16 2.59
N VAL A 47 0.96 17.76 1.54
CA VAL A 47 2.37 18.16 1.55
C VAL A 47 2.68 19.10 2.72
N GLY A 48 3.94 19.16 3.10
CA GLY A 48 4.44 20.11 4.10
C GLY A 48 4.43 21.56 3.60
N LEU A 49 4.67 22.49 4.53
CA LEU A 49 4.86 23.90 4.19
C LEU A 49 6.15 24.09 3.40
N THR A 50 6.24 25.20 2.66
CA THR A 50 7.45 25.56 1.91
C THR A 50 8.69 25.55 2.82
N GLY A 51 9.69 24.78 2.44
CA GLY A 51 10.93 24.61 3.20
C GLY A 51 10.96 23.38 4.10
N GLU A 52 9.83 22.71 4.32
CA GLU A 52 9.79 21.44 5.04
C GLU A 52 10.32 20.28 4.16
N TRP A 53 10.74 19.21 4.82
CA TRP A 53 11.35 18.05 4.19
C TRP A 53 10.41 17.28 3.23
N ASP A 54 9.09 17.44 3.36
CA ASP A 54 8.06 16.81 2.54
C ASP A 54 7.18 17.84 1.79
N ALA A 55 7.68 19.07 1.62
CA ALA A 55 6.96 20.15 0.95
C ALA A 55 6.76 19.93 -0.56
N GLY A 56 7.55 19.04 -1.19
CA GLY A 56 7.44 18.75 -2.61
C GLY A 56 6.34 17.77 -2.93
N MET A 57 6.25 16.68 -2.16
CA MET A 57 5.21 15.66 -2.31
C MET A 57 5.20 14.68 -1.13
N VAL A 58 4.06 14.06 -0.92
CA VAL A 58 3.87 12.90 -0.04
C VAL A 58 3.14 11.78 -0.79
N GLU A 59 3.60 10.54 -0.60
CA GLU A 59 3.02 9.36 -1.30
C GLU A 59 3.25 8.06 -0.53
N SER A 60 2.70 6.96 -1.06
CA SER A 60 2.96 5.58 -0.61
C SER A 60 2.69 5.38 0.88
N PRO A 61 1.44 5.53 1.34
CA PRO A 61 1.09 5.32 2.74
C PRO A 61 1.14 3.84 3.12
N SER A 62 1.52 3.55 4.37
CA SER A 62 1.32 2.27 5.02
C SER A 62 0.79 2.50 6.43
N VAL A 63 -0.37 1.93 6.75
CA VAL A 63 -1.12 2.18 7.98
C VAL A 63 -1.14 0.94 8.87
N TRP A 64 -0.98 1.13 10.18
CA TRP A 64 -1.14 0.08 11.18
C TRP A 64 -1.88 0.60 12.42
N HIS A 65 -2.41 -0.32 13.22
CA HIS A 65 -2.93 0.02 14.54
C HIS A 65 -1.84 -0.18 15.58
N ASP A 66 -1.43 0.90 16.25
CA ASP A 66 -0.51 0.86 17.39
C ASP A 66 -1.32 0.60 18.66
N VAL A 67 -1.35 -0.66 19.08
CA VAL A 67 -2.11 -1.09 20.25
C VAL A 67 -1.59 -0.48 21.56
N ASN A 68 -0.30 -0.12 21.62
CA ASN A 68 0.29 0.47 22.82
C ASN A 68 -0.13 1.95 23.01
N ARG A 69 -0.37 2.65 21.89
CA ARG A 69 -0.82 4.04 21.89
C ARG A 69 -2.33 4.17 21.74
N ASN A 70 -3.01 3.08 21.37
CA ASN A 70 -4.41 3.08 20.96
C ASN A 70 -4.70 4.11 19.87
N MET A 71 -3.81 4.19 18.90
CA MET A 71 -3.87 5.10 17.76
C MET A 71 -3.53 4.37 16.46
N TYR A 72 -3.89 4.95 15.34
CA TYR A 72 -3.41 4.49 14.04
C TYR A 72 -2.14 5.26 13.66
N GLY A 73 -1.11 4.55 13.23
CA GLY A 73 0.10 5.11 12.67
C GLY A 73 0.09 5.00 11.15
N MET A 74 0.68 5.97 10.46
CA MET A 74 0.96 5.95 9.03
C MET A 74 2.42 6.27 8.81
N VAL A 75 3.17 5.39 8.14
CA VAL A 75 4.43 5.76 7.52
C VAL A 75 4.18 6.12 6.06
N TYR A 76 4.91 7.11 5.56
CA TYR A 76 4.74 7.63 4.21
C TYR A 76 6.06 8.12 3.63
N THR A 77 6.15 8.22 2.33
CA THR A 77 7.30 8.84 1.65
C THR A 77 7.07 10.34 1.50
N GLY A 78 8.08 11.12 1.83
CA GLY A 78 8.13 12.56 1.60
C GLY A 78 9.33 12.98 0.77
N TYR A 79 9.16 14.05 -0.01
CA TYR A 79 10.21 14.68 -0.81
C TYR A 79 10.19 16.19 -0.56
N GLY A 80 11.35 16.76 -0.29
CA GLY A 80 11.50 18.21 -0.16
C GLY A 80 11.34 18.90 -1.52
N SER A 81 10.82 20.13 -1.49
CA SER A 81 10.82 20.99 -2.65
C SER A 81 12.24 21.57 -2.83
N SER A 82 13.11 20.87 -3.53
CA SER A 82 14.45 21.38 -3.78
C SER A 82 14.58 22.20 -5.05
N ASP A 83 13.54 22.27 -5.87
CA ASP A 83 13.57 23.03 -7.11
C ASP A 83 12.20 23.43 -7.63
N SER A 84 12.19 24.57 -8.31
CA SER A 84 11.07 25.30 -8.87
C SER A 84 10.25 24.54 -9.92
N THR A 85 10.60 23.31 -10.24
CA THR A 85 9.83 22.50 -11.18
C THR A 85 9.44 21.18 -10.56
N ARG A 86 8.16 21.00 -10.26
CA ARG A 86 7.60 19.74 -9.79
C ARG A 86 7.96 18.53 -10.64
N ARG A 87 8.27 18.72 -11.92
CA ARG A 87 8.79 17.70 -12.85
C ARG A 87 10.23 17.27 -12.56
N GLY A 88 11.03 18.13 -11.91
CA GLY A 88 12.43 17.85 -11.60
C GLY A 88 12.69 17.00 -10.37
N TYR A 89 11.70 16.81 -9.47
CA TYR A 89 11.90 16.13 -8.19
C TYR A 89 12.46 14.71 -8.33
N LYS A 90 12.04 13.96 -9.34
CA LYS A 90 12.50 12.60 -9.61
C LYS A 90 14.00 12.46 -9.84
N PHE A 91 14.65 13.55 -10.18
CA PHE A 91 16.05 13.56 -10.62
C PHE A 91 17.03 14.10 -9.58
N VAL A 92 16.55 14.84 -8.58
CA VAL A 92 17.43 15.62 -7.68
C VAL A 92 17.16 15.44 -6.20
N THR A 93 15.98 14.98 -5.80
CA THR A 93 15.60 14.87 -4.39
C THR A 93 15.96 13.52 -3.79
N ARG A 94 16.13 13.49 -2.47
CA ARG A 94 16.29 12.29 -1.66
C ARG A 94 14.97 12.00 -0.96
N PRO A 95 14.30 10.89 -1.28
CA PRO A 95 13.11 10.50 -0.54
C PRO A 95 13.46 10.10 0.89
N GLN A 96 12.55 10.44 1.79
CA GLN A 96 12.66 10.13 3.22
C GLN A 96 11.32 9.58 3.70
N ILE A 97 11.31 8.95 4.86
CA ILE A 97 10.10 8.36 5.43
C ILE A 97 9.65 9.16 6.64
N GLY A 98 8.39 9.56 6.62
CA GLY A 98 7.71 10.23 7.71
C GLY A 98 6.73 9.34 8.45
N LEU A 99 6.25 9.87 9.55
CA LEU A 99 5.27 9.27 10.45
C LEU A 99 4.13 10.27 10.69
N ALA A 100 2.90 9.77 10.69
CA ALA A 100 1.72 10.53 11.09
C ALA A 100 0.82 9.65 11.98
N TRP A 101 -0.01 10.30 12.80
CA TRP A 101 -0.89 9.67 13.77
C TRP A 101 -2.35 10.09 13.55
N SER A 102 -3.28 9.17 13.82
CA SER A 102 -4.72 9.39 13.75
C SER A 102 -5.45 8.57 14.81
N GLU A 103 -6.57 9.10 15.32
CA GLU A 103 -7.50 8.37 16.18
C GLU A 103 -8.63 7.70 15.37
N ASP A 104 -8.89 8.16 14.14
CA ASP A 104 -10.10 7.82 13.37
C ASP A 104 -9.84 7.40 11.91
N LEU A 105 -8.55 7.36 11.45
CA LEU A 105 -8.13 7.05 10.08
C LEU A 105 -8.48 8.14 9.04
N LEU A 106 -9.13 9.22 9.42
CA LEU A 106 -9.57 10.30 8.53
C LEU A 106 -8.84 11.61 8.81
N HIS A 107 -8.44 11.85 10.06
CA HIS A 107 -7.73 13.06 10.48
C HIS A 107 -6.33 12.68 10.96
N TRP A 108 -5.30 13.13 10.24
CA TRP A 108 -3.90 12.75 10.48
C TRP A 108 -3.06 13.95 10.88
N THR A 109 -2.21 13.73 11.88
CA THR A 109 -1.23 14.71 12.34
C THR A 109 0.17 14.18 12.12
N LYS A 110 1.01 14.90 11.37
CA LYS A 110 2.42 14.55 11.16
C LYS A 110 3.18 14.59 12.49
N ASP A 111 4.02 13.58 12.75
CA ASP A 111 4.87 13.55 13.94
C ASP A 111 5.90 14.68 13.87
N ALA A 112 6.09 15.39 14.99
CA ALA A 112 7.01 16.53 15.06
C ALA A 112 8.50 16.14 14.89
N ARG A 113 8.83 14.84 15.01
CA ARG A 113 10.18 14.30 14.84
C ARG A 113 10.50 13.87 13.42
N ASN A 114 9.61 14.13 12.47
CA ASN A 114 9.82 13.81 11.07
C ASN A 114 11.03 14.57 10.46
N PRO A 115 11.74 13.95 9.49
CA PRO A 115 11.56 12.57 9.01
C PRO A 115 12.09 11.55 10.02
N ILE A 116 11.40 10.41 10.19
CA ILE A 116 11.82 9.35 11.12
C ILE A 116 12.90 8.43 10.53
N PHE A 117 13.03 8.38 9.20
CA PHE A 117 14.01 7.55 8.53
C PHE A 117 14.46 8.15 7.20
N THR A 118 15.75 8.10 6.93
CA THR A 118 16.39 8.68 5.73
C THR A 118 17.30 7.67 5.06
N GLY A 119 17.78 7.96 3.86
CA GLY A 119 18.91 7.20 3.27
C GLY A 119 20.11 7.18 4.22
N SER A 120 20.96 6.16 4.09
CA SER A 120 22.12 5.98 4.99
C SER A 120 23.22 7.04 4.79
N GLY A 121 23.29 7.64 3.62
CA GLY A 121 24.41 8.51 3.23
C GLY A 121 25.74 7.78 3.04
N ILE A 122 25.77 6.45 3.20
CA ILE A 122 26.97 5.62 3.08
C ILE A 122 27.11 5.21 1.61
N ALA A 123 28.18 5.66 0.97
CA ALA A 123 28.47 5.32 -0.41
C ALA A 123 28.56 3.79 -0.61
N GLY A 124 27.87 3.28 -1.62
CA GLY A 124 27.81 1.86 -1.93
C GLY A 124 26.75 1.06 -1.16
N SER A 125 26.07 1.65 -0.16
CA SER A 125 24.92 0.98 0.46
C SER A 125 23.70 0.99 -0.45
N SER A 126 22.80 0.04 -0.24
CA SER A 126 21.56 -0.12 -1.03
C SER A 126 20.58 1.04 -0.90
N ASP A 127 20.72 1.87 0.13
CA ASP A 127 19.89 3.04 0.43
C ASP A 127 20.71 4.34 0.62
N ALA A 128 21.90 4.41 0.00
CA ALA A 128 22.81 5.55 0.14
C ALA A 128 22.12 6.91 -0.08
N GLU A 129 21.25 7.00 -1.07
CA GLU A 129 20.66 8.25 -1.53
C GLU A 129 19.17 8.43 -1.18
N GLY A 130 18.56 7.46 -0.52
CA GLY A 130 17.17 7.61 -0.06
C GLY A 130 16.49 6.32 0.35
N ALA A 131 15.39 6.48 1.08
CA ALA A 131 14.48 5.42 1.49
C ALA A 131 13.04 5.84 1.15
N THR A 132 12.27 4.94 0.53
CA THR A 132 10.94 5.26 0.01
C THR A 132 10.03 4.03 -0.04
N GLY A 133 8.72 4.21 -0.28
CA GLY A 133 7.74 3.13 -0.36
C GLY A 133 7.70 2.27 0.91
N PRO A 134 7.46 2.88 2.08
CA PRO A 134 7.55 2.17 3.35
C PRO A 134 6.38 1.22 3.55
N PHE A 135 6.66 0.13 4.28
CA PHE A 135 5.65 -0.73 4.88
C PHE A 135 6.04 -1.01 6.33
N MET A 136 5.09 -0.83 7.25
CA MET A 136 5.30 -1.06 8.68
C MET A 136 4.70 -2.40 9.12
N TRP A 137 5.53 -3.23 9.77
CA TRP A 137 5.09 -4.42 10.48
C TRP A 137 5.46 -4.31 11.95
N PHE A 138 4.51 -4.58 12.85
CA PHE A 138 4.76 -4.60 14.29
C PHE A 138 4.49 -5.99 14.85
N GLU A 139 5.48 -6.55 15.50
CA GLU A 139 5.37 -7.86 16.12
C GLU A 139 6.36 -8.01 17.28
N ASN A 140 5.92 -8.65 18.36
CA ASN A 140 6.74 -8.95 19.54
C ASN A 140 7.48 -7.72 20.12
N GLY A 141 6.80 -6.56 20.18
CA GLY A 141 7.36 -5.32 20.71
C GLY A 141 8.39 -4.64 19.79
N ARG A 142 8.51 -5.08 18.55
CA ARG A 142 9.45 -4.54 17.58
C ARG A 142 8.74 -4.09 16.31
N TYR A 143 9.10 -2.92 15.82
CA TYR A 143 8.72 -2.39 14.53
C TYR A 143 9.73 -2.83 13.48
N TYR A 144 9.24 -3.26 12.33
CA TYR A 144 10.00 -3.59 11.13
C TYR A 144 9.56 -2.63 10.03
N LEU A 145 10.45 -1.78 9.59
CA LEU A 145 10.24 -0.87 8.47
C LEU A 145 10.85 -1.50 7.23
N PHE A 146 9.99 -1.99 6.34
CA PHE A 146 10.38 -2.41 5.01
C PHE A 146 10.31 -1.22 4.07
N TYR A 147 11.28 -1.09 3.20
CA TYR A 147 11.37 0.02 2.26
C TYR A 147 12.23 -0.34 1.06
N PHE A 148 12.06 0.34 -0.05
CA PHE A 148 13.07 0.22 -1.09
C PHE A 148 14.06 1.38 -1.01
N GLY A 149 15.33 1.03 -1.17
CA GLY A 149 16.44 1.95 -1.11
C GLY A 149 16.84 2.45 -2.49
N LEU A 150 17.43 3.64 -2.54
CA LEU A 150 17.99 4.22 -3.74
C LEU A 150 19.52 4.30 -3.61
N THR A 151 20.24 3.69 -4.57
CA THR A 151 21.72 3.72 -4.61
C THR A 151 22.27 5.00 -5.25
N ALA A 152 21.44 5.74 -5.97
CA ALA A 152 21.79 7.00 -6.62
C ALA A 152 20.72 8.06 -6.38
N ARG A 153 21.14 9.33 -6.41
CA ARG A 153 20.26 10.47 -6.22
C ARG A 153 19.27 10.60 -7.36
N GLY A 154 17.99 10.79 -7.01
CA GLY A 154 16.88 10.87 -7.96
C GLY A 154 16.17 9.53 -8.15
N TYR A 155 14.83 9.56 -8.11
CA TYR A 155 13.98 8.36 -8.13
C TYR A 155 14.24 7.47 -9.36
N GLU A 156 14.48 8.05 -10.53
CA GLU A 156 14.66 7.30 -11.78
C GLU A 156 16.09 6.73 -11.95
N LYS A 157 17.00 7.04 -11.01
CA LYS A 157 18.39 6.63 -11.10
C LYS A 157 18.75 5.53 -10.10
N GLY A 158 19.81 4.80 -10.43
CA GLY A 158 20.36 3.76 -9.56
C GLY A 158 19.46 2.52 -9.42
N THR A 159 20.03 1.51 -8.80
CA THR A 159 19.32 0.25 -8.50
C THR A 159 18.38 0.47 -7.31
N LYS A 160 17.20 -0.09 -7.40
CA LYS A 160 16.21 -0.12 -6.32
C LYS A 160 16.10 -1.54 -5.78
N THR A 161 16.25 -1.67 -4.48
CA THR A 161 16.28 -2.96 -3.80
C THR A 161 15.43 -2.91 -2.54
N MET A 162 14.90 -4.05 -2.10
CA MET A 162 14.15 -4.15 -0.86
C MET A 162 15.09 -4.23 0.34
N ASN A 163 14.76 -3.46 1.37
CA ASN A 163 15.53 -3.37 2.61
C ASN A 163 14.62 -3.44 3.82
N VAL A 164 15.20 -3.71 4.99
CA VAL A 164 14.49 -3.68 6.28
C VAL A 164 15.34 -3.00 7.35
N ALA A 165 14.67 -2.22 8.19
CA ALA A 165 15.22 -1.67 9.43
C ALA A 165 14.31 -2.00 10.60
N THR A 166 14.84 -2.06 11.82
CA THR A 166 14.07 -2.37 13.02
C THR A 166 14.19 -1.27 14.07
N SER A 167 13.13 -1.08 14.86
CA SER A 167 13.08 -0.14 15.97
C SER A 167 12.22 -0.69 17.11
N THR A 168 12.41 -0.17 18.31
CA THR A 168 11.52 -0.41 19.45
C THR A 168 10.73 0.84 19.85
N ASP A 169 11.08 2.00 19.27
CA ASP A 169 10.52 3.31 19.64
C ASP A 169 9.96 4.12 18.46
N LEU A 170 10.13 3.64 17.18
CA LEU A 170 9.80 4.30 15.92
C LEU A 170 10.76 5.43 15.48
N TYR A 171 11.78 5.75 16.27
CA TYR A 171 12.66 6.89 16.02
C TYR A 171 14.13 6.49 15.93
N THR A 172 14.53 5.48 16.70
CA THR A 172 15.88 4.92 16.65
C THR A 172 15.86 3.64 15.81
N TRP A 173 16.39 3.72 14.60
CA TRP A 173 16.32 2.63 13.64
C TRP A 173 17.68 1.94 13.45
N LYS A 174 17.66 0.62 13.50
CA LYS A 174 18.79 -0.22 13.11
C LYS A 174 18.52 -0.86 11.76
N ARG A 175 19.30 -0.53 10.73
CA ARG A 175 19.29 -1.21 9.44
C ARG A 175 19.75 -2.65 9.62
N TYR A 176 19.13 -3.57 8.89
CA TYR A 176 19.60 -4.96 8.89
C TYR A 176 20.94 -5.06 8.21
N ASP A 177 21.89 -5.73 8.87
CA ASP A 177 23.31 -5.76 8.45
C ASP A 177 23.50 -6.50 7.10
N ARG A 178 22.51 -7.31 6.67
CA ARG A 178 22.51 -8.01 5.37
C ARG A 178 21.56 -7.39 4.35
N ASN A 179 21.20 -6.12 4.51
CA ASN A 179 20.51 -5.41 3.43
C ASN A 179 21.37 -5.34 2.17
N PRO A 180 20.76 -5.43 0.98
CA PRO A 180 19.34 -5.57 0.71
C PRO A 180 18.81 -7.00 0.89
N ILE A 181 17.54 -7.15 1.33
CA ILE A 181 16.89 -8.46 1.54
C ILE A 181 16.32 -9.07 0.26
N ILE A 182 15.98 -8.26 -0.75
CA ILE A 182 15.60 -8.69 -2.10
C ILE A 182 16.24 -7.74 -3.11
N VAL A 183 16.82 -8.32 -4.16
CA VAL A 183 17.47 -7.60 -5.26
C VAL A 183 16.83 -7.94 -6.60
N PRO A 184 16.93 -7.08 -7.60
CA PRO A 184 16.66 -7.45 -8.99
C PRO A 184 17.47 -8.67 -9.40
N ALA A 185 16.90 -9.57 -10.17
CA ALA A 185 17.60 -10.77 -10.62
C ALA A 185 17.00 -11.36 -11.89
N GLY A 186 17.82 -12.16 -12.58
CA GLY A 186 17.40 -12.87 -13.78
C GLY A 186 17.17 -11.95 -14.98
N ASN A 187 16.45 -12.48 -15.97
CA ASN A 187 16.09 -11.78 -17.21
C ASN A 187 14.57 -11.61 -17.35
N GLY A 188 13.80 -11.92 -16.31
CA GLY A 188 12.36 -11.95 -16.30
C GLY A 188 11.71 -10.75 -15.62
N TRP A 189 10.63 -10.99 -14.91
CA TRP A 189 9.72 -10.00 -14.33
C TRP A 189 10.36 -9.04 -13.30
N ARG A 190 11.44 -9.44 -12.61
CA ARG A 190 12.14 -8.61 -11.61
C ARG A 190 13.58 -8.25 -11.98
N ARG A 191 13.85 -8.09 -13.28
CA ARG A 191 15.20 -7.87 -13.81
C ARG A 191 15.81 -6.54 -13.37
N ASP A 192 15.02 -5.46 -13.29
CA ASP A 192 15.57 -4.09 -13.30
C ASP A 192 15.47 -3.39 -11.93
N ALA A 193 14.36 -3.56 -11.21
CA ALA A 193 14.13 -2.87 -9.93
C ALA A 193 13.09 -3.60 -9.08
N ILE A 194 13.10 -3.31 -7.77
CA ILE A 194 12.18 -3.82 -6.75
C ILE A 194 11.55 -2.65 -6.01
N TRP A 195 10.20 -2.68 -5.83
CA TRP A 195 9.45 -1.61 -5.17
C TRP A 195 8.37 -2.16 -4.21
N HIS A 196 7.79 -1.26 -3.43
CA HIS A 196 6.55 -1.32 -2.66
C HIS A 196 6.22 -2.66 -2.00
N PRO A 197 6.76 -2.92 -0.80
CA PRO A 197 6.44 -4.10 -0.02
C PRO A 197 5.04 -4.03 0.57
N ASN A 198 4.39 -5.18 0.67
CA ASN A 198 3.20 -5.40 1.47
C ASN A 198 3.25 -6.80 2.09
N ILE A 199 3.14 -6.91 3.41
CA ILE A 199 3.33 -8.19 4.11
C ILE A 199 2.04 -8.63 4.74
N VAL A 200 1.76 -9.94 4.63
CA VAL A 200 0.72 -10.63 5.38
C VAL A 200 1.31 -11.88 6.03
N LYS A 201 0.67 -12.35 7.12
CA LYS A 201 1.06 -13.55 7.84
C LYS A 201 -0.06 -14.59 7.78
N VAL A 202 0.29 -15.83 7.46
CA VAL A 202 -0.62 -16.97 7.48
C VAL A 202 0.04 -18.10 8.28
N GLY A 203 -0.53 -18.45 9.42
CA GLY A 203 0.17 -19.33 10.38
C GLY A 203 1.50 -18.72 10.80
N ASP A 204 2.57 -19.46 10.63
CA ASP A 204 3.97 -19.01 10.91
C ASP A 204 4.70 -18.53 9.68
N GLN A 205 4.04 -18.42 8.54
CA GLN A 205 4.65 -17.99 7.29
C GLN A 205 4.30 -16.54 7.01
N TYR A 206 5.32 -15.72 6.70
CA TYR A 206 5.16 -14.39 6.15
C TYR A 206 5.22 -14.44 4.63
N TYR A 207 4.36 -13.65 3.99
CA TYR A 207 4.31 -13.44 2.55
C TYR A 207 4.52 -11.95 2.28
N LEU A 208 5.58 -11.62 1.58
CA LEU A 208 5.88 -10.25 1.14
C LEU A 208 5.51 -10.16 -0.34
N PHE A 209 4.46 -9.43 -0.65
CA PHE A 209 4.09 -9.06 -2.00
C PHE A 209 4.81 -7.78 -2.37
N PHE A 210 5.28 -7.67 -3.60
CA PHE A 210 5.99 -6.49 -4.09
C PHE A 210 5.88 -6.37 -5.59
N ASN A 211 6.07 -5.17 -6.12
CA ASN A 211 6.23 -5.02 -7.55
C ASN A 211 7.71 -4.88 -7.93
N ALA A 212 8.00 -5.32 -9.12
CA ALA A 212 9.32 -5.26 -9.72
C ALA A 212 9.21 -4.95 -11.20
N SER A 213 10.23 -4.33 -11.79
CA SER A 213 10.27 -4.14 -13.23
C SER A 213 11.14 -5.17 -13.92
N GLY A 214 10.69 -5.54 -15.09
CA GLY A 214 11.38 -6.49 -15.94
C GLY A 214 10.63 -6.76 -17.23
N VAL A 215 10.83 -7.95 -17.79
CA VAL A 215 10.21 -8.35 -19.05
C VAL A 215 9.41 -9.62 -18.87
N VAL A 216 8.13 -9.59 -19.28
CA VAL A 216 7.26 -10.77 -19.34
C VAL A 216 6.59 -10.81 -20.71
N ASN A 217 6.76 -11.88 -21.45
CA ASN A 217 6.21 -12.06 -22.80
C ASN A 217 6.53 -10.90 -23.76
N GLY A 218 7.74 -10.34 -23.64
CA GLY A 218 8.18 -9.19 -24.45
C GLY A 218 7.68 -7.82 -23.99
N LEU A 219 6.84 -7.77 -22.97
CA LEU A 219 6.37 -6.52 -22.35
C LEU A 219 7.35 -6.09 -21.26
N GLN A 220 7.92 -4.89 -21.38
CA GLN A 220 8.77 -4.22 -20.38
C GLN A 220 7.89 -3.35 -19.50
N GLU A 221 7.57 -3.80 -18.29
CA GLU A 221 6.69 -3.09 -17.35
C GLU A 221 6.94 -3.51 -15.89
N GLU A 222 6.08 -3.05 -14.99
CA GLU A 222 6.02 -3.48 -13.60
C GLU A 222 5.04 -4.65 -13.42
N PHE A 223 5.44 -5.61 -12.59
CA PHE A 223 4.70 -6.83 -12.30
C PHE A 223 4.71 -7.11 -10.81
N ILE A 224 3.67 -7.75 -10.30
CA ILE A 224 3.57 -8.14 -8.89
C ILE A 224 3.97 -9.60 -8.72
N GLY A 225 4.87 -9.85 -7.78
CA GLY A 225 5.21 -11.18 -7.32
C GLY A 225 5.29 -11.23 -5.79
N TYR A 226 5.80 -12.34 -5.26
CA TYR A 226 5.92 -12.51 -3.81
C TYR A 226 7.18 -13.25 -3.39
N ALA A 227 7.51 -13.09 -2.12
CA ALA A 227 8.54 -13.83 -1.42
C ALA A 227 7.98 -14.38 -0.09
N THR A 228 8.61 -15.40 0.46
CA THR A 228 8.23 -15.99 1.74
C THR A 228 9.35 -15.89 2.77
N SER A 229 8.99 -15.82 4.05
CA SER A 229 9.94 -15.78 5.17
C SER A 229 9.33 -16.42 6.42
N LYS A 230 10.21 -16.90 7.33
CA LYS A 230 9.83 -17.35 8.68
C LYS A 230 10.21 -16.33 9.78
N ASP A 231 11.00 -15.32 9.45
CA ASP A 231 11.62 -14.43 10.44
C ASP A 231 11.63 -12.94 10.08
N LEU A 232 11.00 -12.56 8.95
CA LEU A 232 10.95 -11.18 8.43
C LEU A 232 12.30 -10.63 7.89
N LEU A 233 13.37 -11.41 7.96
CA LEU A 233 14.72 -10.98 7.59
C LEU A 233 15.30 -11.76 6.41
N HIS A 234 14.97 -13.05 6.33
CA HIS A 234 15.42 -13.92 5.25
C HIS A 234 14.23 -14.25 4.34
N TRP A 235 14.33 -13.86 3.07
CA TRP A 235 13.23 -13.95 2.11
C TRP A 235 13.61 -14.80 0.90
N GLU A 236 12.71 -15.70 0.52
CA GLU A 236 12.82 -16.53 -0.68
C GLU A 236 11.78 -16.06 -1.70
N VAL A 237 12.25 -15.53 -2.85
CA VAL A 237 11.38 -15.08 -3.94
C VAL A 237 10.88 -16.28 -4.74
N ASP A 238 9.59 -16.36 -4.94
CA ASP A 238 9.00 -17.37 -5.84
C ASP A 238 8.98 -16.86 -7.28
N ASP A 239 10.07 -17.10 -7.99
CA ASP A 239 10.20 -16.73 -9.41
C ASP A 239 9.43 -17.68 -10.34
N VAL A 240 9.03 -18.87 -9.87
CA VAL A 240 8.32 -19.86 -10.67
C VAL A 240 6.86 -19.48 -10.85
N ASN A 241 6.23 -19.01 -9.78
CA ASN A 241 4.81 -18.64 -9.78
C ASN A 241 4.58 -17.13 -9.90
N SER A 242 5.64 -16.33 -10.05
CA SER A 242 5.54 -14.89 -10.31
C SER A 242 5.76 -14.59 -11.81
N PRO A 243 5.08 -13.55 -12.36
CA PRO A 243 4.18 -12.63 -11.68
C PRO A 243 2.78 -13.19 -11.44
N LEU A 244 2.12 -12.69 -10.38
CA LEU A 244 0.79 -13.11 -9.94
C LEU A 244 -0.35 -12.42 -10.69
N VAL A 245 -0.19 -11.10 -10.91
CA VAL A 245 -1.15 -10.21 -11.58
C VAL A 245 -0.40 -9.39 -12.62
N VAL A 246 -1.00 -9.24 -13.78
CA VAL A 246 -0.53 -8.39 -14.88
C VAL A 246 -1.69 -7.56 -15.41
N GLY A 247 -1.43 -6.35 -15.85
CA GLY A 247 -2.43 -5.54 -16.54
C GLY A 247 -2.80 -6.16 -17.89
N SER A 248 -3.95 -5.80 -18.41
CA SER A 248 -4.49 -6.42 -19.64
C SER A 248 -3.71 -6.06 -20.91
N ALA A 249 -2.97 -4.96 -20.89
CA ALA A 249 -2.29 -4.36 -22.06
C ALA A 249 -3.21 -4.11 -23.28
N ARG A 250 -4.53 -4.13 -23.09
CA ARG A 250 -5.50 -3.91 -24.16
C ARG A 250 -5.67 -2.41 -24.44
N PRO A 251 -5.59 -1.97 -25.70
CA PRO A 251 -5.83 -0.57 -26.05
C PRO A 251 -7.20 -0.08 -25.53
N GLY A 252 -7.21 1.09 -24.90
CA GLY A 252 -8.43 1.71 -24.35
C GLY A 252 -8.88 1.17 -22.98
N ALA A 253 -8.23 0.13 -22.46
CA ALA A 253 -8.47 -0.33 -21.09
C ALA A 253 -7.78 0.60 -20.08
N TRP A 254 -8.29 0.63 -18.83
CA TRP A 254 -7.70 1.39 -17.73
C TRP A 254 -6.27 0.91 -17.36
N ASP A 255 -5.94 -0.33 -17.72
CA ASP A 255 -4.67 -1.01 -17.52
C ASP A 255 -3.94 -1.29 -18.84
N ALA A 256 -4.12 -0.41 -19.83
CA ALA A 256 -3.58 -0.57 -21.19
C ALA A 256 -2.05 -0.55 -21.27
N SER A 257 -1.35 -0.13 -20.23
CA SER A 257 0.11 -0.28 -20.15
C SER A 257 0.56 -1.73 -19.98
N GLY A 258 -0.29 -2.57 -19.38
CA GLY A 258 0.08 -3.93 -18.93
C GLY A 258 0.72 -3.97 -17.55
N ARG A 259 0.90 -2.81 -16.91
CA ARG A 259 1.49 -2.66 -15.58
C ARG A 259 0.58 -3.22 -14.50
N ALA A 260 1.19 -3.83 -13.48
CA ALA A 260 0.59 -4.07 -12.18
C ALA A 260 1.60 -3.71 -11.10
N GLY A 261 1.25 -2.82 -10.18
CA GLY A 261 2.16 -2.34 -9.16
C GLY A 261 1.50 -2.03 -7.82
N ASP A 262 2.34 -1.79 -6.84
CA ASP A 262 2.01 -1.35 -5.48
C ASP A 262 0.91 -2.21 -4.84
N PRO A 263 1.16 -3.53 -4.63
CA PRO A 263 0.17 -4.44 -4.10
C PRO A 263 -0.21 -4.08 -2.66
N SER A 264 -1.50 -4.16 -2.35
CA SER A 264 -2.02 -4.13 -0.98
C SER A 264 -2.92 -5.34 -0.76
N VAL A 265 -2.40 -6.33 -0.02
CA VAL A 265 -3.05 -7.63 0.19
C VAL A 265 -3.73 -7.66 1.56
N TYR A 266 -4.97 -8.09 1.60
CA TYR A 266 -5.75 -8.19 2.83
C TYR A 266 -6.75 -9.34 2.75
N ARG A 267 -7.29 -9.75 3.90
CA ARG A 267 -8.24 -10.88 4.01
C ARG A 267 -9.60 -10.43 4.54
N VAL A 268 -10.65 -10.97 3.95
CA VAL A 268 -12.03 -10.86 4.46
C VAL A 268 -12.67 -12.23 4.45
N GLY A 269 -12.99 -12.77 5.62
CA GLY A 269 -13.45 -14.16 5.74
C GLY A 269 -12.41 -15.14 5.19
N ASN A 270 -12.81 -15.99 4.27
CA ASN A 270 -11.96 -16.99 3.60
C ASN A 270 -11.46 -16.52 2.22
N THR A 271 -11.57 -15.23 1.93
CA THR A 271 -11.14 -14.65 0.65
C THR A 271 -10.01 -13.67 0.88
N TRP A 272 -8.95 -13.81 0.09
CA TRP A 272 -7.86 -12.86 0.00
C TRP A 272 -8.11 -11.89 -1.14
N TYR A 273 -7.83 -10.62 -0.90
CA TYR A 273 -7.94 -9.55 -1.87
C TYR A 273 -6.60 -8.88 -2.05
N MET A 274 -6.34 -8.40 -3.25
CA MET A 274 -5.18 -7.58 -3.60
C MET A 274 -5.67 -6.34 -4.35
N ALA A 275 -5.53 -5.18 -3.75
CA ALA A 275 -5.62 -3.93 -4.49
C ALA A 275 -4.27 -3.66 -5.17
N TRP A 276 -4.30 -3.12 -6.38
CA TRP A 276 -3.10 -2.85 -7.17
C TRP A 276 -3.35 -1.70 -8.15
N TYR A 277 -2.30 -0.94 -8.50
CA TYR A 277 -2.47 0.12 -9.48
C TYR A 277 -2.02 -0.29 -10.87
N SER A 278 -2.64 0.35 -11.85
CA SER A 278 -2.20 0.35 -13.24
C SER A 278 -2.45 1.71 -13.89
N TRP A 279 -2.17 1.86 -15.17
CA TRP A 279 -2.43 3.06 -15.90
C TRP A 279 -2.75 2.79 -17.38
N ASP A 280 -3.52 3.69 -17.98
CA ASP A 280 -3.89 3.66 -19.39
C ASP A 280 -2.88 4.35 -20.31
N LYS A 281 -1.66 4.64 -19.80
CA LYS A 281 -0.57 5.47 -20.36
C LYS A 281 -0.77 6.98 -20.19
N LYS A 282 -1.86 7.40 -19.54
CA LYS A 282 -2.14 8.79 -19.20
C LYS A 282 -2.51 8.97 -17.73
N ASN A 283 -3.45 8.19 -17.26
CA ASN A 283 -3.99 8.27 -15.91
C ASN A 283 -3.79 6.93 -15.19
N SER A 284 -3.49 6.96 -13.91
CA SER A 284 -3.47 5.75 -13.08
C SER A 284 -4.78 5.57 -12.32
N ALA A 285 -5.11 4.32 -12.07
CA ALA A 285 -6.27 3.88 -11.32
C ALA A 285 -5.94 2.61 -10.53
N ASP A 286 -6.73 2.28 -9.51
CA ASP A 286 -6.55 1.04 -8.75
C ASP A 286 -7.58 -0.02 -9.14
N GLY A 287 -7.07 -1.22 -9.31
CA GLY A 287 -7.87 -2.43 -9.51
C GLY A 287 -7.90 -3.31 -8.27
N LEU A 288 -8.73 -4.34 -8.34
CA LEU A 288 -8.88 -5.36 -7.32
C LEU A 288 -8.74 -6.74 -7.96
N ALA A 289 -8.03 -7.64 -7.30
CA ALA A 289 -8.01 -9.06 -7.56
C ALA A 289 -8.37 -9.82 -6.29
N TRP A 290 -8.78 -11.08 -6.43
CA TRP A 290 -9.13 -11.93 -5.30
C TRP A 290 -8.71 -13.38 -5.53
N THR A 291 -8.51 -14.12 -4.44
CA THR A 291 -8.27 -15.57 -4.44
C THR A 291 -8.89 -16.20 -3.20
N THR A 292 -9.10 -17.51 -3.22
CA THR A 292 -9.61 -18.24 -2.05
C THR A 292 -8.48 -18.62 -1.10
N GLU A 293 -8.83 -18.95 0.14
CA GLU A 293 -7.85 -19.39 1.14
C GLU A 293 -7.07 -20.62 0.71
N GLU A 294 -7.72 -21.56 0.00
CA GLU A 294 -7.10 -22.80 -0.45
C GLU A 294 -6.07 -22.59 -1.57
N LEU A 295 -6.23 -21.53 -2.36
CA LEU A 295 -5.34 -21.22 -3.48
C LEU A 295 -4.24 -20.22 -3.10
N PHE A 296 -4.43 -19.45 -2.02
CA PHE A 296 -3.45 -18.43 -1.58
C PHE A 296 -2.06 -19.05 -1.35
N PRO A 297 -0.98 -18.41 -1.82
CA PRO A 297 -0.85 -17.07 -2.40
C PRO A 297 -1.06 -16.98 -3.92
N LEU A 298 -1.58 -18.03 -4.54
CA LEU A 298 -1.77 -18.15 -5.98
C LEU A 298 -3.25 -18.00 -6.39
N GLY A 299 -3.57 -18.25 -7.64
CA GLY A 299 -4.96 -18.32 -8.13
C GLY A 299 -5.70 -17.00 -8.17
N TRP A 300 -4.99 -15.88 -8.27
CA TRP A 300 -5.58 -14.55 -8.32
C TRP A 300 -6.45 -14.34 -9.56
N ARG A 301 -7.64 -13.80 -9.35
CA ARG A 301 -8.63 -13.46 -10.38
C ARG A 301 -8.90 -11.97 -10.31
N THR A 302 -8.78 -11.28 -11.44
CA THR A 302 -9.10 -9.85 -11.51
C THR A 302 -10.60 -9.65 -11.37
N TYR A 303 -10.97 -8.58 -10.64
CA TYR A 303 -12.37 -8.21 -10.49
C TYR A 303 -12.93 -7.66 -11.81
N GLU A 304 -14.12 -8.14 -12.20
CA GLU A 304 -14.70 -7.83 -13.52
C GLU A 304 -15.08 -6.35 -13.72
N HIS A 305 -15.36 -5.64 -12.60
CA HIS A 305 -15.72 -4.23 -12.63
C HIS A 305 -14.55 -3.27 -12.33
N ASN A 306 -13.32 -3.74 -12.52
CA ASN A 306 -12.15 -2.86 -12.41
C ASN A 306 -12.19 -1.69 -13.41
N PRO A 307 -11.57 -0.53 -13.07
CA PRO A 307 -10.93 -0.23 -11.80
C PRO A 307 -11.94 0.17 -10.71
N VAL A 308 -11.59 -0.14 -9.45
CA VAL A 308 -12.40 0.18 -8.27
C VAL A 308 -12.21 1.62 -7.80
N LEU A 309 -11.03 2.20 -8.02
CA LEU A 309 -10.73 3.61 -7.79
C LEU A 309 -10.31 4.24 -9.11
N ARG A 310 -10.94 5.36 -9.48
CA ARG A 310 -10.64 6.14 -10.69
C ARG A 310 -10.19 7.55 -10.31
N ILE A 311 -9.57 8.25 -11.23
CA ILE A 311 -9.33 9.70 -11.11
C ILE A 311 -10.64 10.46 -10.86
N GLY A 312 -10.52 11.64 -10.27
CA GLY A 312 -11.65 12.57 -10.11
C GLY A 312 -11.85 13.47 -11.33
N GLU A 313 -12.85 14.34 -11.24
CA GLU A 313 -13.17 15.32 -12.26
C GLU A 313 -12.01 16.35 -12.45
N PRO A 314 -11.90 16.96 -13.61
CA PRO A 314 -10.92 18.02 -13.83
C PRO A 314 -11.00 19.12 -12.75
N GLY A 315 -9.87 19.42 -12.11
CA GLY A 315 -9.76 20.36 -11.00
C GLY A 315 -9.82 19.72 -9.62
N SER A 316 -10.11 18.43 -9.51
CA SER A 316 -10.00 17.70 -8.23
C SER A 316 -8.53 17.41 -7.89
N TYR A 317 -8.29 17.09 -6.63
CA TYR A 317 -6.97 16.77 -6.07
C TYR A 317 -6.35 15.48 -6.63
N ASP A 318 -7.12 14.67 -7.34
CA ASP A 318 -6.71 13.40 -7.97
C ASP A 318 -7.11 13.30 -9.46
N ALA A 319 -7.21 14.45 -10.13
CA ALA A 319 -7.62 14.53 -11.53
C ALA A 319 -6.62 13.95 -12.53
N LEU A 320 -5.34 13.79 -12.13
CA LEU A 320 -4.30 13.20 -12.98
C LEU A 320 -4.05 11.72 -12.67
N HIS A 321 -3.88 11.40 -11.39
CA HIS A 321 -3.65 10.02 -10.94
C HIS A 321 -4.36 9.74 -9.63
N ALA A 322 -4.92 8.53 -9.51
CA ALA A 322 -5.41 7.94 -8.27
C ALA A 322 -4.85 6.51 -8.21
N GLY A 323 -3.85 6.27 -7.37
CA GLY A 323 -3.15 4.98 -7.37
C GLY A 323 -2.23 4.79 -6.16
N LYS A 324 -1.46 3.72 -6.16
CA LYS A 324 -0.63 3.28 -5.03
C LYS A 324 -1.48 2.96 -3.80
N PRO A 325 -2.35 1.93 -3.90
CA PRO A 325 -3.33 1.61 -2.87
C PRO A 325 -2.67 1.08 -1.60
N PHE A 326 -3.23 1.43 -0.46
CA PHE A 326 -3.03 0.75 0.80
C PHE A 326 -4.38 0.55 1.48
N ILE A 327 -4.79 -0.71 1.63
CA ILE A 327 -6.08 -1.04 2.26
C ILE A 327 -5.87 -1.33 3.74
N PHE A 328 -6.55 -0.56 4.59
CA PHE A 328 -6.61 -0.83 6.01
C PHE A 328 -8.06 -1.09 6.43
N ARG A 329 -8.28 -2.14 7.21
CA ARG A 329 -9.61 -2.51 7.68
C ARG A 329 -9.76 -2.26 9.17
N ALA A 330 -10.76 -1.46 9.53
CA ALA A 330 -11.16 -1.24 10.92
C ALA A 330 -12.70 -1.18 11.01
N ASN A 331 -13.27 -1.81 12.04
CA ASN A 331 -14.72 -1.79 12.34
C ASN A 331 -15.61 -2.13 11.13
N ASP A 332 -15.19 -3.15 10.34
CA ASP A 332 -15.85 -3.58 9.09
C ASP A 332 -15.86 -2.54 7.96
N ILE A 333 -15.15 -1.43 8.11
CA ILE A 333 -14.93 -0.43 7.07
C ILE A 333 -13.57 -0.69 6.44
N HIS A 334 -13.50 -0.61 5.11
CA HIS A 334 -12.25 -0.64 4.38
C HIS A 334 -11.86 0.81 4.04
N TYR A 335 -10.70 1.21 4.50
CA TYR A 335 -10.07 2.49 4.20
C TYR A 335 -9.06 2.25 3.07
N HIS A 336 -9.35 2.79 1.91
CA HIS A 336 -8.49 2.73 0.74
C HIS A 336 -7.65 4.02 0.70
N PHE A 337 -6.50 3.99 1.33
CA PHE A 337 -5.51 5.06 1.21
C PHE A 337 -4.85 4.98 -0.15
N TYR A 338 -4.59 6.12 -0.77
CA TYR A 338 -3.96 6.18 -2.07
C TYR A 338 -3.16 7.46 -2.29
N THR A 339 -2.26 7.45 -3.25
CA THR A 339 -1.58 8.66 -3.72
C THR A 339 -2.47 9.35 -4.75
N ALA A 340 -2.93 10.53 -4.40
CA ALA A 340 -3.73 11.40 -5.25
C ALA A 340 -2.84 12.43 -5.93
N VAL A 341 -2.99 12.63 -7.25
CA VAL A 341 -2.19 13.57 -8.02
C VAL A 341 -3.10 14.51 -8.80
N ALA A 342 -3.00 15.79 -8.51
CA ALA A 342 -3.72 16.84 -9.21
C ALA A 342 -3.09 17.14 -10.59
N LEU A 343 -3.80 17.89 -11.45
CA LEU A 343 -3.31 18.26 -12.78
C LEU A 343 -2.03 19.10 -12.76
N ASP A 344 -1.76 19.81 -11.67
CA ASP A 344 -0.52 20.55 -11.44
C ASP A 344 0.62 19.67 -10.90
N GLU A 345 0.42 18.35 -10.87
CA GLU A 345 1.35 17.33 -10.36
C GLU A 345 1.56 17.35 -8.84
N THR A 346 0.76 18.10 -8.07
CA THR A 346 0.79 18.03 -6.60
C THR A 346 0.37 16.63 -6.17
N ARG A 347 1.22 15.97 -5.37
CA ARG A 347 0.98 14.62 -4.84
C ARG A 347 0.72 14.65 -3.35
N GLN A 348 -0.38 14.05 -2.95
CA GLN A 348 -0.82 14.01 -1.56
C GLN A 348 -1.45 12.65 -1.27
N ILE A 349 -1.60 12.31 0.01
CA ILE A 349 -2.29 11.08 0.40
C ILE A 349 -3.75 11.39 0.65
N ALA A 350 -4.61 10.64 -0.03
CA ALA A 350 -6.06 10.70 0.13
C ALA A 350 -6.60 9.36 0.63
N VAL A 351 -7.85 9.36 1.09
CA VAL A 351 -8.57 8.15 1.46
C VAL A 351 -9.94 8.11 0.79
N ALA A 352 -10.30 6.92 0.36
CA ALA A 352 -11.67 6.56 0.00
C ALA A 352 -12.13 5.42 0.92
N VAL A 353 -13.41 5.33 1.19
CA VAL A 353 -13.95 4.34 2.12
C VAL A 353 -14.99 3.45 1.45
N TRP A 354 -14.98 2.19 1.79
CA TRP A 354 -16.06 1.27 1.51
C TRP A 354 -16.85 1.07 2.80
N PRO A 355 -18.08 1.56 2.87
CA PRO A 355 -18.91 1.31 4.03
C PRO A 355 -19.12 -0.19 4.20
N ALA A 356 -19.24 -0.64 5.45
CA ALA A 356 -19.63 -2.00 5.76
C ALA A 356 -20.91 -2.34 5.01
N MET A 357 -20.94 -3.48 4.31
CA MET A 357 -22.18 -3.94 3.73
C MET A 357 -23.17 -4.15 4.88
N ARG A 358 -24.30 -3.44 4.85
CA ARG A 358 -25.41 -3.75 5.76
C ARG A 358 -25.82 -5.18 5.48
N LYS A 359 -25.69 -6.04 6.50
CA LYS A 359 -26.17 -7.42 6.47
C LYS A 359 -27.68 -7.45 6.28
#